data_dee8c12b7650518351b02df6a14bc418
#
_entry.id   dee8c12b7650518351b02df6a14bc418
#
_cell.length_a   1.000
_cell.length_b   1.000
_cell.length_c   1.000
_cell.angle_alpha   90.00
_cell.angle_beta   90.00
_cell.angle_gamma   90.00
#
_symmetry.space_group_name_H-M   'P 1'
#
loop_
_entity.id
_entity.type
_entity.pdbx_description
1 polymer ?
#
loop_
_entity_poly.entity_id
_entity_poly.type
_entity_poly.pdbx_seq_one_letter_code
_entity_poly.pdbx_strand_id
1 'polypeptide(L)'
;MTRTRNFSNWSYWRLRHEASVDADPCPLDDPDQIDAWRARVRDRCAAMLGPAPDPVPLDLEVTETVDCGSYRRERVVFDTEATMSVPAYLLVPHDRVEPGPAMLAIHGHGPGKARICGLTDETHDEGPPYAHVLATEGYVVLAPDLRGFGERADWMPDEKYHCDWDLVCATMAGIVPHARNLWDLQRSLDVLGAHPLVDPNRIGAGGLSYGATCALFLAAIDNRVRAAIVACYLSSWRAAHTVPWNMCGSQILPGQIGAIEHLDIASLIAPRPLLAENGTEDILFPVDAARATVDSLRQVYAPVGAPADAIVHDVFEGGHRWHGTETSTFLERWL
;
A
#
# COMPACT_ATOMS: atom_id res chain seq x y z
N MET A 1 -13.59 -22.74 -42.48
CA MET A 1 -13.92 -21.85 -41.36
C MET A 1 -13.15 -20.58 -41.51
N THR A 2 -13.79 -19.44 -41.67
CA THR A 2 -13.12 -18.12 -41.73
C THR A 2 -12.56 -17.79 -40.34
N ARG A 3 -11.23 -17.63 -40.25
CA ARG A 3 -10.55 -17.24 -38.98
C ARG A 3 -11.04 -15.85 -38.57
N THR A 4 -11.65 -15.71 -37.40
CA THR A 4 -11.98 -14.41 -36.80
C THR A 4 -10.67 -13.69 -36.46
N ARG A 5 -10.53 -12.48 -37.00
CA ARG A 5 -9.34 -11.62 -36.73
C ARG A 5 -9.68 -10.65 -35.60
N ASN A 6 -8.76 -10.49 -34.65
CA ASN A 6 -8.88 -9.51 -33.58
C ASN A 6 -8.02 -8.27 -33.92
N PHE A 7 -8.62 -7.09 -33.85
CA PHE A 7 -7.96 -5.79 -34.05
C PHE A 7 -7.99 -4.92 -32.77
N SER A 8 -8.58 -5.42 -31.70
CA SER A 8 -8.66 -4.72 -30.40
C SER A 8 -7.48 -5.06 -29.51
N ASN A 9 -6.64 -4.09 -29.18
CA ASN A 9 -5.56 -4.26 -28.21
C ASN A 9 -6.13 -4.62 -26.82
N TRP A 10 -7.24 -4.01 -26.42
CA TRP A 10 -7.91 -4.35 -25.17
C TRP A 10 -8.30 -5.83 -25.13
N SER A 11 -8.98 -6.32 -26.15
CA SER A 11 -9.34 -7.73 -26.26
C SER A 11 -8.12 -8.66 -26.24
N TYR A 12 -7.02 -8.23 -26.88
CA TYR A 12 -5.75 -8.97 -26.88
C TYR A 12 -5.16 -9.09 -25.46
N TRP A 13 -5.08 -7.96 -24.71
CA TRP A 13 -4.52 -7.96 -23.37
C TRP A 13 -5.38 -8.76 -22.40
N ARG A 14 -6.72 -8.61 -22.47
CA ARG A 14 -7.65 -9.40 -21.65
C ARG A 14 -7.46 -10.90 -21.87
N LEU A 15 -7.39 -11.35 -23.10
CA LEU A 15 -7.17 -12.77 -23.43
C LEU A 15 -5.78 -13.26 -22.95
N ARG A 16 -4.78 -12.40 -22.95
CA ARG A 16 -3.44 -12.74 -22.41
C ARG A 16 -3.51 -12.91 -20.89
N HIS A 17 -4.23 -12.05 -20.18
CA HIS A 17 -4.41 -12.16 -18.73
C HIS A 17 -5.23 -13.42 -18.36
N GLU A 18 -6.32 -13.67 -19.07
CA GLU A 18 -7.15 -14.85 -18.87
C GLU A 18 -6.39 -16.18 -19.11
N ALA A 19 -5.48 -16.17 -20.06
CA ALA A 19 -4.66 -17.33 -20.42
C ALA A 19 -3.38 -17.46 -19.57
N SER A 20 -3.08 -16.50 -18.69
CA SER A 20 -1.91 -16.59 -17.83
C SER A 20 -2.09 -17.69 -16.78
N VAL A 21 -1.02 -18.42 -16.51
CA VAL A 21 -0.95 -19.47 -15.48
C VAL A 21 0.12 -19.04 -14.50
N ASP A 22 -0.16 -19.19 -13.21
CA ASP A 22 0.81 -18.87 -12.17
C ASP A 22 2.03 -19.78 -12.31
N ALA A 23 3.21 -19.16 -12.41
CA ALA A 23 4.46 -19.86 -12.64
C ALA A 23 4.89 -20.73 -11.44
N ASP A 24 4.44 -20.36 -10.24
CA ASP A 24 4.78 -21.01 -8.96
C ASP A 24 3.60 -20.86 -7.99
N PRO A 25 2.50 -21.61 -8.21
CA PRO A 25 1.30 -21.48 -7.40
C PRO A 25 1.55 -21.84 -5.93
N CYS A 26 0.83 -21.19 -5.03
CA CYS A 26 0.92 -21.45 -3.60
C CYS A 26 0.57 -22.92 -3.28
N PRO A 27 1.44 -23.67 -2.57
CA PRO A 27 1.24 -25.09 -2.29
C PRO A 27 0.29 -25.28 -1.09
N LEU A 28 -0.98 -24.86 -1.22
CA LEU A 28 -1.97 -24.93 -0.14
C LEU A 28 -2.25 -26.37 0.32
N ASP A 29 -2.05 -27.37 -0.56
CA ASP A 29 -2.24 -28.80 -0.26
C ASP A 29 -1.02 -29.42 0.46
N ASP A 30 0.10 -28.69 0.58
CA ASP A 30 1.34 -29.14 1.21
C ASP A 30 1.94 -28.05 2.13
N PRO A 31 1.45 -27.95 3.38
CA PRO A 31 1.89 -26.91 4.33
C PRO A 31 3.39 -26.88 4.60
N ASP A 32 4.09 -28.02 4.48
CA ASP A 32 5.53 -28.14 4.72
C ASP A 32 6.35 -27.37 3.65
N GLN A 33 5.76 -27.08 2.49
CA GLN A 33 6.40 -26.32 1.43
C GLN A 33 6.15 -24.80 1.48
N ILE A 34 5.26 -24.34 2.35
CA ILE A 34 4.86 -22.91 2.42
C ILE A 34 6.07 -22.00 2.63
N ASP A 35 6.96 -22.30 3.57
CA ASP A 35 8.11 -21.41 3.83
C ASP A 35 9.11 -21.39 2.68
N ALA A 36 9.36 -22.51 2.03
CA ALA A 36 10.22 -22.58 0.86
C ALA A 36 9.63 -21.82 -0.33
N TRP A 37 8.32 -21.94 -0.54
CA TRP A 37 7.59 -21.20 -1.55
C TRP A 37 7.61 -19.68 -1.26
N ARG A 38 7.36 -19.23 -0.03
CA ARG A 38 7.46 -17.83 0.38
C ARG A 38 8.86 -17.23 0.15
N ALA A 39 9.91 -18.03 0.36
CA ALA A 39 11.27 -17.59 0.04
C ALA A 39 11.42 -17.31 -1.47
N ARG A 40 10.93 -18.19 -2.34
CA ARG A 40 10.94 -17.96 -3.79
C ARG A 40 10.10 -16.76 -4.21
N VAL A 41 8.93 -16.55 -3.58
CA VAL A 41 8.09 -15.37 -3.81
C VAL A 41 8.85 -14.10 -3.45
N ARG A 42 9.55 -14.08 -2.32
CA ARG A 42 10.36 -12.93 -1.87
C ARG A 42 11.45 -12.59 -2.89
N ASP A 43 12.19 -13.60 -3.35
CA ASP A 43 13.27 -13.41 -4.34
C ASP A 43 12.71 -12.88 -5.66
N ARG A 44 11.56 -13.38 -6.09
CA ARG A 44 10.86 -12.95 -7.29
C ARG A 44 10.36 -11.51 -7.17
N CYS A 45 9.73 -11.17 -6.04
CA CYS A 45 9.28 -9.82 -5.77
C CYS A 45 10.46 -8.82 -5.76
N ALA A 46 11.57 -9.17 -5.10
CA ALA A 46 12.79 -8.36 -5.08
C ALA A 46 13.38 -8.17 -6.49
N ALA A 47 13.43 -9.24 -7.28
CA ALA A 47 13.92 -9.16 -8.67
C ALA A 47 13.05 -8.25 -9.55
N MET A 48 11.74 -8.26 -9.37
CA MET A 48 10.80 -7.42 -10.13
C MET A 48 10.83 -5.95 -9.70
N LEU A 49 11.05 -5.67 -8.41
CA LEU A 49 11.24 -4.30 -7.91
C LEU A 49 12.57 -3.69 -8.38
N GLY A 50 13.57 -4.53 -8.57
CA GLY A 50 14.93 -4.08 -8.91
C GLY A 50 15.71 -3.51 -7.72
N PRO A 51 16.90 -2.93 -7.95
CA PRO A 51 17.74 -2.45 -6.88
C PRO A 51 17.17 -1.19 -6.21
N ALA A 52 17.30 -1.14 -4.88
CA ALA A 52 17.02 0.07 -4.12
C ALA A 52 18.07 1.16 -4.46
N PRO A 53 17.70 2.45 -4.35
CA PRO A 53 18.67 3.55 -4.40
C PRO A 53 19.70 3.49 -3.27
N ASP A 54 20.82 4.17 -3.44
CA ASP A 54 21.78 4.38 -2.36
C ASP A 54 21.15 5.29 -1.29
N PRO A 55 21.21 4.93 0.00
CA PRO A 55 20.65 5.73 1.06
C PRO A 55 21.45 7.03 1.25
N VAL A 56 20.72 8.13 1.45
CA VAL A 56 21.29 9.44 1.83
C VAL A 56 20.85 9.83 3.24
N PRO A 57 21.51 10.79 3.93
CA PRO A 57 20.97 11.38 5.14
C PRO A 57 19.53 11.86 4.92
N LEU A 58 18.68 11.75 5.95
CA LEU A 58 17.29 12.19 5.83
C LEU A 58 17.14 13.71 5.74
N ASP A 59 18.05 14.44 6.34
CA ASP A 59 18.05 15.93 6.44
C ASP A 59 16.63 16.46 6.73
N LEU A 60 15.97 15.85 7.74
CA LEU A 60 14.59 16.14 8.10
C LEU A 60 14.43 17.61 8.55
N GLU A 61 13.57 18.33 7.86
CA GLU A 61 13.21 19.72 8.17
C GLU A 61 11.73 19.83 8.53
N VAL A 62 11.40 20.55 9.61
CA VAL A 62 10.03 20.98 9.93
C VAL A 62 9.84 22.37 9.37
N THR A 63 8.98 22.53 8.37
CA THR A 63 8.77 23.79 7.65
C THR A 63 7.54 24.57 8.13
N GLU A 64 6.59 23.90 8.78
CA GLU A 64 5.38 24.49 9.34
C GLU A 64 4.89 23.65 10.52
N THR A 65 4.27 24.31 11.52
CA THR A 65 3.58 23.64 12.62
C THR A 65 2.23 24.29 12.85
N VAL A 66 1.18 23.48 12.89
CA VAL A 66 -0.22 23.91 13.12
C VAL A 66 -0.79 23.13 14.29
N ASP A 67 -1.42 23.83 15.23
CA ASP A 67 -2.19 23.22 16.30
C ASP A 67 -3.55 22.78 15.77
N CYS A 68 -3.86 21.49 15.89
CA CYS A 68 -5.11 20.87 15.46
C CYS A 68 -6.01 20.40 16.63
N GLY A 69 -5.79 20.95 17.84
CA GLY A 69 -6.57 20.66 19.04
C GLY A 69 -6.03 19.46 19.81
N SER A 70 -6.29 18.23 19.38
CA SER A 70 -5.78 17.01 20.04
C SER A 70 -4.35 16.65 19.66
N TYR A 71 -3.84 17.18 18.56
CA TYR A 71 -2.48 16.95 18.06
C TYR A 71 -1.92 18.18 17.36
N ARG A 72 -0.61 18.28 17.22
CA ARG A 72 0.04 19.22 16.30
C ARG A 72 0.32 18.52 14.97
N ARG A 73 0.09 19.22 13.87
CA ARG A 73 0.49 18.83 12.53
C ARG A 73 1.72 19.59 12.12
N GLU A 74 2.79 18.88 11.84
CA GLU A 74 4.03 19.41 11.32
C GLU A 74 4.14 19.10 9.83
N ARG A 75 4.37 20.11 8.97
CA ARG A 75 4.80 19.86 7.61
C ARG A 75 6.29 19.62 7.63
N VAL A 76 6.68 18.40 7.25
CA VAL A 76 8.07 17.98 7.22
C VAL A 76 8.51 17.68 5.80
N VAL A 77 9.80 17.86 5.52
CA VAL A 77 10.46 17.46 4.27
C VAL A 77 11.71 16.64 4.65
N PHE A 78 11.95 15.55 3.96
CA PHE A 78 13.14 14.73 4.18
C PHE A 78 13.64 14.11 2.87
N ASP A 79 14.95 13.84 2.79
CA ASP A 79 15.58 13.31 1.59
C ASP A 79 15.57 11.78 1.56
N THR A 80 15.27 11.22 0.39
CA THR A 80 15.26 9.78 0.13
C THR A 80 16.30 9.35 -0.88
N GLU A 81 16.67 10.23 -1.79
CA GLU A 81 17.74 10.09 -2.77
C GLU A 81 18.48 11.45 -2.88
N ALA A 82 19.66 11.47 -3.47
CA ALA A 82 20.46 12.69 -3.63
C ALA A 82 19.73 13.82 -4.38
N THR A 83 18.69 13.49 -5.13
CA THR A 83 17.92 14.43 -5.96
C THR A 83 16.41 14.31 -5.74
N MET A 84 15.98 13.66 -4.65
CA MET A 84 14.56 13.45 -4.39
C MET A 84 14.25 13.58 -2.90
N SER A 85 13.30 14.45 -2.59
CA SER A 85 12.78 14.70 -1.24
C SER A 85 11.30 14.34 -1.15
N VAL A 86 10.85 14.04 0.05
CA VAL A 86 9.46 13.70 0.37
C VAL A 86 8.85 14.75 1.29
N PRO A 87 7.85 15.50 0.83
CA PRO A 87 7.01 16.31 1.71
C PRO A 87 5.98 15.41 2.40
N ALA A 88 5.83 15.57 3.70
CA ALA A 88 4.90 14.80 4.51
C ALA A 88 4.23 15.66 5.58
N TYR A 89 3.12 15.18 6.13
CA TYR A 89 2.58 15.65 7.40
C TYR A 89 2.91 14.65 8.50
N LEU A 90 3.52 15.15 9.58
CA LEU A 90 3.73 14.42 10.82
C LEU A 90 2.72 14.95 11.84
N LEU A 91 1.82 14.06 12.28
CA LEU A 91 0.77 14.37 13.24
C LEU A 91 1.19 13.79 14.59
N VAL A 92 1.37 14.64 15.60
CA VAL A 92 1.89 14.25 16.91
C VAL A 92 0.87 14.60 17.99
N PRO A 93 0.24 13.61 18.64
CA PRO A 93 -0.72 13.84 19.72
C PRO A 93 -0.12 14.65 20.87
N HIS A 94 -0.87 15.63 21.41
CA HIS A 94 -0.39 16.47 22.52
C HIS A 94 -0.20 15.71 23.82
N ASP A 95 -1.05 14.71 24.08
CA ASP A 95 -1.02 13.92 25.31
C ASP A 95 0.05 12.81 25.28
N ARG A 96 0.75 12.63 24.16
CA ARG A 96 1.84 11.66 24.04
C ARG A 96 3.12 12.21 24.67
N VAL A 97 3.51 11.61 25.79
CA VAL A 97 4.72 11.99 26.54
C VAL A 97 5.78 10.88 26.56
N GLU A 98 5.39 9.66 26.23
CA GLU A 98 6.27 8.47 26.20
C GLU A 98 6.27 7.85 24.80
N PRO A 99 7.33 7.13 24.38
CA PRO A 99 7.33 6.39 23.14
C PRO A 99 6.18 5.39 23.06
N GLY A 100 5.48 5.39 21.93
CA GLY A 100 4.33 4.51 21.73
C GLY A 100 4.10 4.19 20.26
N PRO A 101 2.93 3.60 19.91
CA PRO A 101 2.65 3.17 18.55
C PRO A 101 2.58 4.34 17.57
N ALA A 102 2.96 4.04 16.32
CA ALA A 102 2.90 4.98 15.22
C ALA A 102 2.31 4.33 13.96
N MET A 103 1.79 5.17 13.06
CA MET A 103 1.23 4.73 11.79
C MET A 103 1.84 5.50 10.62
N LEU A 104 2.25 4.77 9.60
CA LEU A 104 2.52 5.30 8.28
C LEU A 104 1.20 5.26 7.48
N ALA A 105 0.56 6.41 7.32
CA ALA A 105 -0.70 6.54 6.60
C ALA A 105 -0.43 6.90 5.14
N ILE A 106 -0.84 6.03 4.22
CA ILE A 106 -0.47 6.12 2.80
C ILE A 106 -1.73 6.42 1.99
N HIS A 107 -1.73 7.56 1.28
CA HIS A 107 -2.89 8.00 0.49
C HIS A 107 -3.08 7.20 -0.80
N GLY A 108 -4.33 7.18 -1.30
CA GLY A 108 -4.70 6.68 -2.62
C GLY A 108 -4.48 7.71 -3.74
N HIS A 109 -5.12 7.49 -4.89
CA HIS A 109 -5.19 8.52 -5.94
C HIS A 109 -5.97 9.74 -5.43
N GLY A 110 -5.59 10.94 -5.92
CA GLY A 110 -6.24 12.19 -5.54
C GLY A 110 -5.25 13.24 -5.06
N PRO A 111 -5.67 14.15 -4.16
CA PRO A 111 -4.86 15.30 -3.75
C PRO A 111 -3.72 14.97 -2.76
N GLY A 112 -3.36 13.69 -2.63
CA GLY A 112 -2.24 13.27 -1.80
C GLY A 112 -2.55 13.25 -0.29
N LYS A 113 -1.52 13.51 0.52
CA LYS A 113 -1.60 13.50 1.99
C LYS A 113 -2.65 14.45 2.57
N ALA A 114 -2.95 15.54 1.85
CA ALA A 114 -3.91 16.53 2.30
C ALA A 114 -5.30 15.93 2.55
N ARG A 115 -5.76 15.02 1.67
CA ARG A 115 -7.04 14.35 1.83
C ARG A 115 -7.11 13.50 3.09
N ILE A 116 -6.14 12.63 3.30
CA ILE A 116 -6.15 11.70 4.43
C ILE A 116 -5.92 12.40 5.78
N CYS A 117 -5.44 13.65 5.72
CA CYS A 117 -5.31 14.55 6.88
C CYS A 117 -6.51 15.49 7.06
N GLY A 118 -7.55 15.40 6.23
CA GLY A 118 -8.76 16.23 6.35
C GLY A 118 -8.58 17.68 5.92
N LEU A 119 -7.72 17.95 4.93
CA LEU A 119 -7.38 19.29 4.48
C LEU A 119 -7.94 19.64 3.09
N THR A 120 -8.82 18.80 2.56
CA THR A 120 -9.48 19.02 1.28
C THR A 120 -10.99 19.04 1.45
N ASP A 121 -11.67 19.86 0.65
CA ASP A 121 -13.13 19.95 0.61
C ASP A 121 -13.76 18.87 -0.32
N GLU A 122 -12.95 17.92 -0.80
CA GLU A 122 -13.45 16.89 -1.70
C GLU A 122 -14.42 15.95 -0.99
N THR A 123 -15.64 15.93 -1.52
CA THR A 123 -16.78 15.15 -1.00
C THR A 123 -16.84 13.73 -1.55
N HIS A 124 -15.75 13.21 -2.14
CA HIS A 124 -15.75 11.83 -2.60
C HIS A 124 -15.94 10.89 -1.41
N ASP A 125 -16.85 9.93 -1.55
CA ASP A 125 -17.19 8.94 -0.52
C ASP A 125 -16.09 7.87 -0.36
N GLU A 126 -14.85 8.31 -0.17
CA GLU A 126 -13.69 7.44 0.11
C GLU A 126 -13.48 7.18 1.61
N GLY A 127 -14.44 7.58 2.42
CA GLY A 127 -14.40 7.41 3.88
C GLY A 127 -13.74 8.57 4.63
N PRO A 128 -13.53 8.40 5.94
CA PRO A 128 -12.96 9.43 6.80
C PRO A 128 -11.50 9.73 6.47
N PRO A 129 -10.98 10.91 6.86
CA PRO A 129 -9.57 11.24 6.76
C PRO A 129 -8.75 10.43 7.79
N TYR A 130 -8.39 9.20 7.44
CA TYR A 130 -7.87 8.21 8.38
C TYR A 130 -6.56 8.59 9.08
N ALA A 131 -5.70 9.42 8.48
CA ALA A 131 -4.52 9.93 9.16
C ALA A 131 -4.91 10.88 10.31
N HIS A 132 -5.91 11.75 10.10
CA HIS A 132 -6.48 12.60 11.15
C HIS A 132 -7.13 11.75 12.26
N VAL A 133 -7.95 10.77 11.89
CA VAL A 133 -8.63 9.88 12.87
C VAL A 133 -7.58 9.17 13.74
N LEU A 134 -6.59 8.53 13.15
CA LEU A 134 -5.52 7.83 13.88
C LEU A 134 -4.74 8.77 14.82
N ALA A 135 -4.48 10.01 14.40
CA ALA A 135 -3.82 10.98 15.28
C ALA A 135 -4.70 11.39 16.47
N THR A 136 -6.04 11.49 16.28
CA THR A 136 -6.98 11.76 17.39
C THR A 136 -7.12 10.58 18.35
N GLU A 137 -6.85 9.36 17.88
CA GLU A 137 -6.78 8.14 18.71
C GLU A 137 -5.44 7.97 19.44
N GLY A 138 -4.50 8.91 19.25
CA GLY A 138 -3.25 8.95 19.99
C GLY A 138 -2.05 8.31 19.29
N TYR A 139 -2.16 7.90 18.02
CA TYR A 139 -1.01 7.45 17.24
C TYR A 139 -0.18 8.63 16.75
N VAL A 140 1.15 8.50 16.74
CA VAL A 140 2.01 9.38 15.93
C VAL A 140 1.84 8.93 14.48
N VAL A 141 1.43 9.84 13.59
CA VAL A 141 1.12 9.48 12.20
C VAL A 141 2.02 10.26 11.24
N LEU A 142 2.68 9.56 10.33
CA LEU A 142 3.38 10.18 9.20
C LEU A 142 2.56 9.89 7.93
N ALA A 143 2.22 10.96 7.21
CA ALA A 143 1.49 10.92 5.95
C ALA A 143 2.33 11.58 4.84
N PRO A 144 3.14 10.82 4.08
CA PRO A 144 3.93 11.33 2.96
C PRO A 144 3.10 11.49 1.69
N ASP A 145 3.50 12.41 0.79
CA ASP A 145 3.05 12.37 -0.59
C ASP A 145 3.84 11.32 -1.40
N LEU A 146 3.13 10.46 -2.10
CA LEU A 146 3.70 9.57 -3.10
C LEU A 146 4.15 10.37 -4.35
N ARG A 147 5.08 9.82 -5.12
CA ARG A 147 5.54 10.44 -6.38
C ARG A 147 4.38 10.62 -7.35
N GLY A 148 4.28 11.79 -7.94
CA GLY A 148 3.22 12.18 -8.85
C GLY A 148 1.93 12.65 -8.17
N PHE A 149 1.91 12.82 -6.83
CA PHE A 149 0.73 13.26 -6.09
C PHE A 149 1.04 14.41 -5.12
N GLY A 150 0.00 15.14 -4.73
CA GLY A 150 0.09 16.24 -3.77
C GLY A 150 1.14 17.28 -4.17
N GLU A 151 2.06 17.60 -3.26
CA GLU A 151 3.16 18.54 -3.53
C GLU A 151 4.23 17.97 -4.49
N ARG A 152 4.15 16.71 -4.86
CA ARG A 152 5.05 16.05 -5.82
C ARG A 152 4.39 15.85 -7.19
N ALA A 153 3.20 16.43 -7.40
CA ALA A 153 2.54 16.45 -8.69
C ALA A 153 3.19 17.52 -9.58
N ASP A 154 3.83 17.09 -10.67
CA ASP A 154 4.37 18.01 -11.68
C ASP A 154 3.25 18.62 -12.54
N TRP A 155 3.56 19.75 -13.19
CA TRP A 155 2.66 20.30 -14.19
C TRP A 155 2.54 19.33 -15.38
N MET A 156 1.32 18.94 -15.68
CA MET A 156 0.98 18.07 -16.80
C MET A 156 -0.22 18.62 -17.55
N PRO A 157 -0.36 18.37 -18.86
CA PRO A 157 -1.62 18.63 -19.57
C PRO A 157 -2.77 17.88 -18.89
N ASP A 158 -3.93 18.50 -18.81
CA ASP A 158 -5.14 18.00 -18.11
C ASP A 158 -5.61 16.58 -18.53
N GLU A 159 -5.14 16.09 -19.66
CA GLU A 159 -5.50 14.79 -20.21
C GLU A 159 -4.57 13.64 -19.79
N LYS A 160 -3.57 13.90 -18.93
CA LYS A 160 -2.56 12.90 -18.53
C LYS A 160 -2.54 12.70 -17.02
N TYR A 161 -2.50 11.44 -16.60
CA TYR A 161 -2.23 11.09 -15.21
C TYR A 161 -0.73 11.18 -14.95
N HIS A 162 -0.33 11.83 -13.84
CA HIS A 162 1.07 11.96 -13.43
C HIS A 162 1.75 10.60 -13.28
N CYS A 163 1.07 9.63 -12.68
CA CYS A 163 1.58 8.28 -12.49
C CYS A 163 1.83 7.51 -13.80
N ASP A 164 1.07 7.79 -14.87
CA ASP A 164 1.32 7.18 -16.19
C ASP A 164 2.48 7.85 -16.91
N TRP A 165 2.65 9.16 -16.73
CA TRP A 165 3.84 9.87 -17.23
C TRP A 165 5.10 9.39 -16.52
N ASP A 166 5.04 9.23 -15.21
CA ASP A 166 6.16 8.71 -14.41
C ASP A 166 6.55 7.30 -14.89
N LEU A 167 5.58 6.43 -15.19
CA LEU A 167 5.85 5.12 -15.80
C LEU A 167 6.61 5.24 -17.11
N VAL A 168 6.21 6.15 -18.01
CA VAL A 168 6.89 6.33 -19.30
C VAL A 168 8.35 6.74 -19.09
N CYS A 169 8.60 7.73 -18.26
CA CYS A 169 9.95 8.22 -17.96
C CYS A 169 10.80 7.15 -17.25
N ALA A 170 10.26 6.51 -16.22
CA ALA A 170 10.94 5.47 -15.46
C ALA A 170 11.28 4.25 -16.31
N THR A 171 10.36 3.80 -17.17
CA THR A 171 10.58 2.68 -18.09
C THR A 171 11.76 2.96 -19.03
N MET A 172 11.90 4.20 -19.54
CA MET A 172 13.04 4.59 -20.37
C MET A 172 14.38 4.53 -19.61
N ALA A 173 14.34 4.71 -18.29
CA ALA A 173 15.51 4.62 -17.42
C ALA A 173 15.73 3.21 -16.84
N GLY A 174 14.87 2.23 -17.16
CA GLY A 174 14.91 0.89 -16.56
C GLY A 174 14.53 0.85 -15.08
N ILE A 175 13.72 1.81 -14.64
CA ILE A 175 13.28 1.96 -13.25
C ILE A 175 11.81 1.56 -13.15
N VAL A 176 11.45 0.96 -12.01
CA VAL A 176 10.05 0.64 -11.63
C VAL A 176 9.52 1.72 -10.72
N PRO A 177 8.49 2.53 -11.11
CA PRO A 177 7.97 3.62 -10.28
C PRO A 177 7.48 3.13 -8.91
N HIS A 178 6.80 1.98 -8.88
CA HIS A 178 6.34 1.38 -7.62
C HIS A 178 7.49 1.14 -6.63
N ALA A 179 8.63 0.64 -7.11
CA ALA A 179 9.80 0.42 -6.27
C ALA A 179 10.36 1.73 -5.68
N ARG A 180 10.26 2.84 -6.42
CA ARG A 180 10.69 4.16 -5.93
C ARG A 180 9.74 4.72 -4.86
N ASN A 181 8.44 4.51 -4.99
CA ASN A 181 7.48 4.84 -3.94
C ASN A 181 7.71 3.97 -2.68
N LEU A 182 7.96 2.67 -2.85
CA LEU A 182 8.30 1.80 -1.72
C LEU A 182 9.60 2.23 -1.02
N TRP A 183 10.61 2.66 -1.77
CA TRP A 183 11.82 3.23 -1.20
C TRP A 183 11.54 4.48 -0.35
N ASP A 184 10.77 5.43 -0.88
CA ASP A 184 10.38 6.64 -0.12
C ASP A 184 9.61 6.27 1.16
N LEU A 185 8.76 5.24 1.12
CA LEU A 185 8.03 4.74 2.29
C LEU A 185 8.94 4.02 3.30
N GLN A 186 9.97 3.28 2.85
CA GLN A 186 10.99 2.73 3.75
C GLN A 186 11.77 3.84 4.45
N ARG A 187 12.11 4.92 3.74
CA ARG A 187 12.72 6.11 4.34
C ARG A 187 11.75 6.84 5.30
N SER A 188 10.45 6.80 5.02
CA SER A 188 9.41 7.30 5.94
C SER A 188 9.36 6.49 7.24
N LEU A 189 9.61 5.18 7.18
CA LEU A 189 9.77 4.35 8.39
C LEU A 189 11.04 4.74 9.19
N ASP A 190 12.11 5.18 8.53
CA ASP A 190 13.30 5.71 9.21
C ASP A 190 12.96 7.00 9.98
N VAL A 191 12.15 7.90 9.38
CA VAL A 191 11.66 9.13 10.04
C VAL A 191 10.84 8.78 11.28
N LEU A 192 9.88 7.87 11.17
CA LEU A 192 9.06 7.42 12.31
C LEU A 192 9.92 6.76 13.39
N GLY A 193 10.79 5.84 13.01
CA GLY A 193 11.64 5.11 13.97
C GLY A 193 12.66 5.98 14.70
N ALA A 194 13.02 7.14 14.12
CA ALA A 194 13.91 8.12 14.76
C ALA A 194 13.15 9.13 15.65
N HIS A 195 11.82 9.18 15.58
CA HIS A 195 11.04 10.16 16.34
C HIS A 195 10.97 9.79 17.83
N PRO A 196 11.26 10.72 18.78
CA PRO A 196 11.41 10.42 20.20
C PRO A 196 10.15 9.88 20.88
N LEU A 197 8.97 10.13 20.33
CA LEU A 197 7.68 9.64 20.84
C LEU A 197 7.17 8.38 20.13
N VAL A 198 8.01 7.70 19.34
CA VAL A 198 7.67 6.47 18.64
C VAL A 198 8.48 5.29 19.19
N ASP A 199 7.78 4.21 19.51
CA ASP A 199 8.42 2.90 19.71
C ASP A 199 8.64 2.26 18.33
N PRO A 200 9.89 2.08 17.88
CA PRO A 200 10.20 1.53 16.56
C PRO A 200 9.75 0.08 16.36
N ASN A 201 9.38 -0.61 17.44
CA ASN A 201 8.81 -1.96 17.40
C ASN A 201 7.27 -1.97 17.28
N ARG A 202 6.63 -0.80 17.25
CA ARG A 202 5.18 -0.62 17.23
C ARG A 202 4.76 0.33 16.11
N ILE A 203 5.28 0.10 14.90
CA ILE A 203 4.94 0.89 13.70
C ILE A 203 4.03 0.06 12.80
N GLY A 204 2.84 0.57 12.49
CA GLY A 204 1.95 0.04 11.48
C GLY A 204 2.01 0.84 10.18
N ALA A 205 1.48 0.26 9.11
CA ALA A 205 1.27 0.95 7.85
C ALA A 205 -0.13 0.63 7.30
N GLY A 206 -0.78 1.63 6.73
CA GLY A 206 -2.10 1.42 6.16
C GLY A 206 -2.45 2.45 5.10
N GLY A 207 -3.34 2.07 4.20
CA GLY A 207 -3.79 2.95 3.14
C GLY A 207 -5.01 2.43 2.39
N LEU A 208 -5.59 3.30 1.58
CA LEU A 208 -6.72 3.01 0.70
C LEU A 208 -6.23 2.92 -0.75
N SER A 209 -6.78 1.97 -1.54
CA SER A 209 -6.55 1.93 -2.99
C SER A 209 -5.07 1.82 -3.34
N TYR A 210 -4.49 2.79 -4.06
CA TYR A 210 -3.05 2.83 -4.30
C TYR A 210 -2.22 2.90 -3.01
N GLY A 211 -2.72 3.60 -1.98
CA GLY A 211 -2.11 3.57 -0.65
C GLY A 211 -2.09 2.16 -0.05
N ALA A 212 -3.15 1.38 -0.29
CA ALA A 212 -3.22 -0.02 0.13
C ALA A 212 -2.27 -0.92 -0.67
N THR A 213 -2.09 -0.67 -1.98
CA THR A 213 -1.04 -1.31 -2.79
C THR A 213 0.31 -1.11 -2.12
N CYS A 214 0.64 0.15 -1.82
CA CYS A 214 1.91 0.50 -1.18
C CYS A 214 2.05 -0.13 0.22
N ALA A 215 0.98 -0.11 1.04
CA ALA A 215 0.99 -0.70 2.38
C ALA A 215 1.24 -2.22 2.33
N LEU A 216 0.57 -2.93 1.40
CA LEU A 216 0.74 -4.37 1.20
C LEU A 216 2.18 -4.73 0.82
N PHE A 217 2.72 -4.07 -0.21
CA PHE A 217 4.09 -4.31 -0.67
C PHE A 217 5.13 -3.90 0.38
N LEU A 218 4.95 -2.74 1.02
CA LEU A 218 5.86 -2.28 2.08
C LEU A 218 5.90 -3.28 3.24
N ALA A 219 4.74 -3.74 3.71
CA ALA A 219 4.68 -4.74 4.77
C ALA A 219 5.29 -6.08 4.34
N ALA A 220 5.18 -6.46 3.06
CA ALA A 220 5.79 -7.67 2.53
C ALA A 220 7.33 -7.62 2.51
N ILE A 221 7.93 -6.45 2.24
CA ILE A 221 9.38 -6.30 2.05
C ILE A 221 10.11 -5.71 3.27
N ASP A 222 9.39 -5.10 4.22
CA ASP A 222 9.98 -4.43 5.39
C ASP A 222 9.35 -4.90 6.70
N ASN A 223 10.13 -5.60 7.50
CA ASN A 223 9.68 -6.19 8.77
C ASN A 223 9.44 -5.16 9.89
N ARG A 224 9.80 -3.89 9.70
CA ARG A 224 9.48 -2.81 10.64
C ARG A 224 7.99 -2.50 10.67
N VAL A 225 7.25 -2.80 9.59
CA VAL A 225 5.79 -2.75 9.58
C VAL A 225 5.26 -3.92 10.40
N ARG A 226 4.76 -3.63 11.61
CA ARG A 226 4.31 -4.64 12.58
C ARG A 226 2.85 -5.05 12.39
N ALA A 227 2.04 -4.16 11.84
CA ALA A 227 0.64 -4.40 11.48
C ALA A 227 0.32 -3.68 10.18
N ALA A 228 -0.43 -4.31 9.28
CA ALA A 228 -0.78 -3.74 7.99
C ALA A 228 -2.29 -3.61 7.82
N ILE A 229 -2.75 -2.46 7.25
CA ILE A 229 -4.15 -2.23 6.87
C ILE A 229 -4.21 -2.00 5.36
N VAL A 230 -4.98 -2.84 4.67
CA VAL A 230 -5.10 -2.85 3.21
C VAL A 230 -6.56 -2.64 2.84
N ALA A 231 -6.95 -1.37 2.65
CA ALA A 231 -8.33 -1.01 2.35
C ALA A 231 -8.57 -0.95 0.84
N CYS A 232 -9.57 -1.72 0.37
CA CYS A 232 -10.02 -1.78 -1.01
C CYS A 232 -8.89 -2.00 -2.03
N TYR A 233 -8.06 -3.03 -1.78
CA TYR A 233 -7.03 -3.45 -2.74
C TYR A 233 -6.83 -4.96 -2.77
N LEU A 234 -6.82 -5.66 -1.62
CA LEU A 234 -6.59 -7.11 -1.61
C LEU A 234 -7.70 -7.82 -2.40
N SER A 235 -7.29 -8.49 -3.49
CA SER A 235 -8.17 -9.17 -4.45
C SER A 235 -7.34 -10.18 -5.25
N SER A 236 -7.44 -10.16 -6.57
CA SER A 236 -6.51 -10.84 -7.49
C SER A 236 -6.26 -9.97 -8.71
N TRP A 237 -5.08 -10.11 -9.33
CA TRP A 237 -4.78 -9.40 -10.58
C TRP A 237 -5.83 -9.68 -11.65
N ARG A 238 -6.24 -10.94 -11.74
CA ARG A 238 -7.20 -11.38 -12.75
C ARG A 238 -8.56 -10.72 -12.60
N ALA A 239 -9.04 -10.53 -11.38
CA ALA A 239 -10.30 -9.86 -11.11
C ALA A 239 -10.18 -8.33 -11.23
N ALA A 240 -9.12 -7.75 -10.67
CA ALA A 240 -8.93 -6.30 -10.63
C ALA A 240 -8.51 -5.71 -11.98
N HIS A 241 -7.70 -6.42 -12.77
CA HIS A 241 -7.12 -5.89 -14.03
C HIS A 241 -7.95 -6.21 -15.28
N THR A 242 -9.13 -6.74 -15.13
CA THR A 242 -10.08 -6.86 -16.27
C THR A 242 -10.75 -5.54 -16.61
N VAL A 243 -10.58 -4.51 -15.79
CA VAL A 243 -11.11 -3.16 -15.99
C VAL A 243 -9.98 -2.26 -16.50
N PRO A 244 -10.07 -1.66 -17.72
CA PRO A 244 -8.93 -0.98 -18.37
C PRO A 244 -8.35 0.21 -17.61
N TRP A 245 -9.15 0.84 -16.76
CA TRP A 245 -8.79 2.06 -16.02
C TRP A 245 -8.47 1.84 -14.54
N ASN A 246 -8.41 0.58 -14.10
CA ASN A 246 -8.28 0.27 -12.69
C ASN A 246 -6.86 0.48 -12.14
N MET A 247 -5.85 0.47 -13.01
CA MET A 247 -4.45 0.54 -12.59
C MET A 247 -3.74 1.72 -13.26
N CYS A 248 -2.92 2.40 -12.49
CA CYS A 248 -1.99 3.40 -13.01
C CYS A 248 -0.57 2.82 -13.13
N GLY A 249 0.30 3.55 -13.83
CA GLY A 249 1.69 3.16 -14.03
C GLY A 249 2.51 2.98 -12.76
N SER A 250 2.14 3.68 -11.69
CA SER A 250 2.86 3.61 -10.40
C SER A 250 2.51 2.36 -9.57
N GLN A 251 1.51 1.56 -9.98
CA GLN A 251 1.05 0.38 -9.22
C GLN A 251 1.53 -0.94 -9.79
N ILE A 252 2.16 -0.93 -10.95
CA ILE A 252 2.47 -2.16 -11.69
C ILE A 252 3.96 -2.50 -11.66
N LEU A 253 4.22 -3.80 -11.68
CA LEU A 253 5.55 -4.36 -11.91
C LEU A 253 5.59 -5.00 -13.31
N PRO A 254 6.61 -4.71 -14.12
CA PRO A 254 6.75 -5.34 -15.43
C PRO A 254 6.74 -6.87 -15.33
N GLY A 255 5.80 -7.51 -16.04
CA GLY A 255 5.68 -8.97 -16.05
C GLY A 255 5.00 -9.59 -14.81
N GLN A 256 4.30 -8.82 -13.99
CA GLN A 256 3.65 -9.33 -12.77
C GLN A 256 2.60 -10.42 -13.03
N ILE A 257 1.86 -10.33 -14.13
CA ILE A 257 0.80 -11.30 -14.44
C ILE A 257 1.39 -12.68 -14.69
N GLY A 258 0.99 -13.65 -13.85
CA GLY A 258 1.51 -15.03 -13.87
C GLY A 258 2.86 -15.22 -13.17
N ALA A 259 3.52 -14.14 -12.74
CA ALA A 259 4.75 -14.22 -11.96
C ALA A 259 4.51 -14.10 -10.46
N ILE A 260 3.66 -13.18 -10.05
CA ILE A 260 3.23 -12.98 -8.65
C ILE A 260 1.73 -12.68 -8.62
N GLU A 261 1.07 -12.97 -7.50
CA GLU A 261 -0.34 -12.69 -7.26
C GLU A 261 -0.50 -11.91 -5.93
N HIS A 262 -1.68 -11.34 -5.68
CA HIS A 262 -1.98 -10.67 -4.41
C HIS A 262 -1.73 -11.59 -3.20
N LEU A 263 -2.13 -12.87 -3.31
CA LEU A 263 -1.86 -13.89 -2.30
C LEU A 263 -0.37 -14.01 -2.01
N ASP A 264 0.46 -14.04 -3.06
CA ASP A 264 1.91 -14.22 -2.95
C ASP A 264 2.51 -13.09 -2.11
N ILE A 265 2.16 -11.84 -2.45
CA ILE A 265 2.67 -10.65 -1.76
C ILE A 265 2.18 -10.63 -0.30
N ALA A 266 0.87 -10.86 -0.08
CA ALA A 266 0.28 -10.89 1.25
C ALA A 266 0.88 -12.00 2.13
N SER A 267 1.25 -13.14 1.53
CA SER A 267 1.89 -14.25 2.24
C SER A 267 3.21 -13.87 2.91
N LEU A 268 3.95 -12.90 2.34
CA LEU A 268 5.23 -12.43 2.87
C LEU A 268 5.07 -11.64 4.19
N ILE A 269 3.87 -11.17 4.49
CA ILE A 269 3.57 -10.46 5.76
C ILE A 269 3.52 -11.46 6.92
N ALA A 270 3.05 -12.68 6.69
CA ALA A 270 2.93 -13.69 7.73
C ALA A 270 4.25 -13.91 8.51
N PRO A 271 4.19 -14.06 9.86
CA PRO A 271 3.01 -14.19 10.72
C PRO A 271 2.43 -12.88 11.24
N ARG A 272 2.89 -11.70 10.75
CA ARG A 272 2.44 -10.38 11.20
C ARG A 272 0.98 -10.12 10.81
N PRO A 273 0.22 -9.36 11.62
CA PRO A 273 -1.19 -9.13 11.40
C PRO A 273 -1.50 -8.27 10.17
N LEU A 274 -2.62 -8.62 9.53
CA LEU A 274 -3.17 -7.95 8.36
C LEU A 274 -4.67 -7.72 8.53
N LEU A 275 -5.12 -6.47 8.42
CA LEU A 275 -6.52 -6.11 8.25
C LEU A 275 -6.76 -5.82 6.76
N ALA A 276 -7.66 -6.55 6.13
CA ALA A 276 -8.16 -6.28 4.78
C ALA A 276 -9.59 -5.73 4.87
N GLU A 277 -9.86 -4.59 4.24
CA GLU A 277 -11.19 -4.00 4.13
C GLU A 277 -11.65 -4.07 2.67
N ASN A 278 -12.87 -4.58 2.41
CA ASN A 278 -13.41 -4.67 1.05
C ASN A 278 -14.89 -4.32 1.02
N GLY A 279 -15.28 -3.39 0.17
CA GLY A 279 -16.67 -3.04 -0.09
C GLY A 279 -17.36 -4.04 -1.02
N THR A 280 -18.62 -4.39 -0.70
CA THR A 280 -19.42 -5.31 -1.53
C THR A 280 -19.79 -4.74 -2.90
N GLU A 281 -19.73 -3.40 -3.03
CA GLU A 281 -20.04 -2.65 -4.25
C GLU A 281 -18.80 -2.08 -4.94
N ASP A 282 -17.58 -2.47 -4.46
CA ASP A 282 -16.33 -2.03 -5.08
C ASP A 282 -16.15 -2.70 -6.45
N ILE A 283 -16.32 -1.91 -7.51
CA ILE A 283 -16.16 -2.37 -8.89
C ILE A 283 -14.70 -2.50 -9.31
N LEU A 284 -13.76 -1.91 -8.56
CA LEU A 284 -12.34 -1.93 -8.88
C LEU A 284 -11.66 -3.20 -8.33
N PHE A 285 -12.04 -3.59 -7.12
CA PHE A 285 -11.48 -4.75 -6.42
C PHE A 285 -12.60 -5.68 -5.93
N PRO A 286 -13.10 -6.58 -6.81
CA PRO A 286 -14.27 -7.40 -6.53
C PRO A 286 -14.13 -8.22 -5.23
N VAL A 287 -15.12 -8.09 -4.35
CA VAL A 287 -15.12 -8.69 -3.00
C VAL A 287 -15.04 -10.23 -3.01
N ASP A 288 -15.57 -10.90 -4.02
CA ASP A 288 -15.51 -12.38 -4.09
C ASP A 288 -14.07 -12.86 -4.33
N ALA A 289 -13.29 -12.13 -5.13
CA ALA A 289 -11.87 -12.42 -5.30
C ALA A 289 -11.08 -12.10 -4.00
N ALA A 290 -11.45 -11.04 -3.29
CA ALA A 290 -10.87 -10.73 -1.98
C ALA A 290 -11.12 -11.84 -0.96
N ARG A 291 -12.37 -12.34 -0.86
CA ARG A 291 -12.72 -13.47 0.02
C ARG A 291 -11.88 -14.71 -0.28
N ALA A 292 -11.79 -15.09 -1.56
CA ALA A 292 -10.99 -16.24 -1.97
C ALA A 292 -9.51 -16.08 -1.62
N THR A 293 -8.95 -14.89 -1.83
CA THR A 293 -7.55 -14.58 -1.48
C THR A 293 -7.32 -14.63 0.02
N VAL A 294 -8.21 -14.04 0.83
CA VAL A 294 -8.11 -14.09 2.30
C VAL A 294 -8.25 -15.51 2.84
N ASP A 295 -9.15 -16.33 2.28
CA ASP A 295 -9.30 -17.72 2.69
C ASP A 295 -8.06 -18.55 2.38
N SER A 296 -7.42 -18.33 1.24
CA SER A 296 -6.11 -18.92 0.91
C SER A 296 -5.00 -18.41 1.82
N LEU A 297 -5.00 -17.12 2.13
CA LEU A 297 -4.01 -16.50 3.01
C LEU A 297 -4.06 -17.07 4.43
N ARG A 298 -5.26 -17.36 4.97
CA ARG A 298 -5.41 -18.03 6.27
C ARG A 298 -4.75 -19.40 6.28
N GLN A 299 -4.77 -20.13 5.16
CA GLN A 299 -4.10 -21.42 5.02
C GLN A 299 -2.57 -21.27 4.98
N VAL A 300 -2.05 -20.14 4.49
CA VAL A 300 -0.62 -19.82 4.56
C VAL A 300 -0.19 -19.41 5.99
N TYR A 301 -1.04 -18.70 6.72
CA TYR A 301 -0.73 -18.20 8.07
C TYR A 301 -0.70 -19.32 9.12
N ALA A 302 -1.56 -20.33 8.99
CA ALA A 302 -1.69 -21.40 9.96
C ALA A 302 -0.37 -22.21 10.17
N PRO A 303 0.30 -22.72 9.12
CA PRO A 303 1.54 -23.52 9.30
C PRO A 303 2.75 -22.68 9.76
N VAL A 304 2.75 -21.37 9.53
CA VAL A 304 3.85 -20.49 10.01
C VAL A 304 3.65 -20.01 11.46
N GLY A 305 2.67 -20.58 12.18
CA GLY A 305 2.42 -20.32 13.59
C GLY A 305 1.83 -18.93 13.90
N ALA A 306 1.16 -18.32 12.95
CA ALA A 306 0.46 -17.05 13.17
C ALA A 306 -0.74 -17.26 14.11
N PRO A 307 -1.06 -16.29 14.98
CA PRO A 307 -2.31 -16.28 15.73
C PRO A 307 -3.53 -16.35 14.79
N ALA A 308 -4.59 -17.05 15.22
CA ALA A 308 -5.78 -17.23 14.40
C ALA A 308 -6.50 -15.91 14.04
N ASP A 309 -6.33 -14.89 14.87
CA ASP A 309 -6.87 -13.54 14.72
C ASP A 309 -5.89 -12.58 14.01
N ALA A 310 -4.75 -13.06 13.50
CA ALA A 310 -3.79 -12.23 12.78
C ALA A 310 -4.33 -11.73 11.43
N ILE A 311 -5.34 -12.38 10.84
CA ILE A 311 -6.01 -11.92 9.62
C ILE A 311 -7.44 -11.52 9.96
N VAL A 312 -7.70 -10.22 9.88
CA VAL A 312 -9.05 -9.65 9.94
C VAL A 312 -9.50 -9.31 8.52
N HIS A 313 -10.70 -9.72 8.14
CA HIS A 313 -11.31 -9.37 6.87
C HIS A 313 -12.62 -8.65 7.15
N ASP A 314 -12.61 -7.35 7.03
CA ASP A 314 -13.76 -6.48 7.13
C ASP A 314 -14.43 -6.35 5.75
N VAL A 315 -15.56 -7.03 5.57
CA VAL A 315 -16.39 -6.95 4.37
C VAL A 315 -17.60 -6.10 4.69
N PHE A 316 -17.66 -4.91 4.13
CA PHE A 316 -18.71 -3.93 4.43
C PHE A 316 -19.63 -3.64 3.23
N GLU A 317 -20.83 -3.20 3.50
CA GLU A 317 -21.76 -2.72 2.48
C GLU A 317 -21.32 -1.33 2.01
N GLY A 318 -20.97 -1.21 0.71
CA GLY A 318 -20.51 0.03 0.11
C GLY A 318 -19.47 -0.17 -0.97
N GLY A 319 -19.03 0.96 -1.53
CA GLY A 319 -18.08 1.03 -2.64
C GLY A 319 -16.62 1.14 -2.18
N HIS A 320 -15.81 1.78 -3.03
CA HIS A 320 -14.37 1.93 -2.88
C HIS A 320 -14.00 2.99 -1.84
N ARG A 321 -13.83 2.61 -0.56
CA ARG A 321 -13.53 3.55 0.54
C ARG A 321 -12.81 2.90 1.70
N TRP A 322 -12.14 3.74 2.50
CA TRP A 322 -11.69 3.36 3.83
C TRP A 322 -12.91 3.19 4.75
N HIS A 323 -13.11 2.00 5.30
CA HIS A 323 -14.23 1.74 6.20
C HIS A 323 -13.89 2.09 7.65
N GLY A 324 -12.77 1.60 8.13
CA GLY A 324 -12.18 1.98 9.42
C GLY A 324 -12.85 1.39 10.65
N THR A 325 -13.93 0.60 10.51
CA THR A 325 -14.68 0.07 11.65
C THR A 325 -13.84 -0.85 12.54
N GLU A 326 -13.02 -1.70 11.94
CA GLU A 326 -12.17 -2.63 12.67
C GLU A 326 -10.78 -2.05 13.01
N THR A 327 -10.45 -0.86 12.47
CA THR A 327 -9.11 -0.27 12.56
C THR A 327 -8.61 -0.10 13.99
N SER A 328 -9.40 0.56 14.86
CA SER A 328 -8.98 0.84 16.24
C SER A 328 -8.79 -0.45 17.03
N THR A 329 -9.75 -1.38 16.98
CA THR A 329 -9.67 -2.69 17.64
C THR A 329 -8.45 -3.50 17.15
N PHE A 330 -8.21 -3.50 15.84
CA PHE A 330 -7.06 -4.18 15.25
C PHE A 330 -5.73 -3.57 15.71
N LEU A 331 -5.60 -2.25 15.68
CA LEU A 331 -4.36 -1.59 16.07
C LEU A 331 -4.08 -1.69 17.58
N GLU A 332 -5.10 -1.56 18.45
CA GLU A 332 -4.96 -1.78 19.90
C GLU A 332 -4.49 -3.20 20.24
N ARG A 333 -4.90 -4.18 19.44
CA ARG A 333 -4.50 -5.58 19.62
C ARG A 333 -3.03 -5.82 19.23
N TRP A 334 -2.53 -5.13 18.21
CA TRP A 334 -1.29 -5.50 17.55
C TRP A 334 -0.17 -4.44 17.61
N LEU A 335 -0.49 -3.23 17.98
CA LEU A 335 0.44 -2.13 18.23
C LEU A 335 0.28 -1.58 19.65
#